data_d535de643f362d5db23d0c1643a66844
#
_entry.id   d535de643f362d5db23d0c1643a66844
#
_cell.length_a   1.000
_cell.length_b   1.000
_cell.length_c   1.000
_cell.angle_alpha   90.00
_cell.angle_beta   90.00
_cell.angle_gamma   90.00
#
_symmetry.space_group_name_H-M   'P 1'
#
loop_
_entity.id
_entity.type
_entity.pdbx_description
1 polymer ?
#
loop_
_entity_poly.entity_id
_entity_poly.type
_entity_poly.pdbx_seq_one_letter_code
_entity_poly.pdbx_strand_id
1 'polypeptide(L)'
;MSIRTAGLDMAALLGLSACDDFAGGRPLPAPAGPPVPPSPDLPMTTAKALEIIDGLPLGCRELASLKTSMLMCEERQGRTPDHAALRTELRDLKWTLQGLPVEEARARCSAITDELRQTPKPQVCWDLN
;
A
#
# COMPACT_ATOMS: atom_id res chain seq x y z
N MET A 1 -55.66 6.63 47.12
CA MET A 1 -54.48 5.82 47.28
C MET A 1 -53.40 6.35 46.45
N SER A 2 -52.43 6.83 47.08
CA SER A 2 -51.36 7.50 46.38
C SER A 2 -50.22 6.53 46.15
N ILE A 3 -49.90 6.42 44.97
CA ILE A 3 -48.73 5.69 44.65
C ILE A 3 -47.65 6.71 44.34
N ARG A 4 -46.76 6.73 45.19
CA ARG A 4 -45.62 7.55 44.98
C ARG A 4 -44.64 6.77 44.19
N THR A 5 -44.46 7.18 43.05
CA THR A 5 -43.32 6.73 42.32
C THR A 5 -42.18 7.63 42.66
N ALA A 6 -41.34 7.07 43.35
CA ALA A 6 -40.10 7.74 43.64
C ALA A 6 -39.28 7.83 42.35
N GLY A 7 -39.00 8.97 42.02
CA GLY A 7 -38.11 9.19 40.94
C GLY A 7 -36.71 8.81 41.32
N LEU A 8 -36.20 8.06 40.53
CA LEU A 8 -34.89 7.78 40.66
C LEU A 8 -34.11 8.46 39.80
N ASP A 9 -33.66 9.35 40.27
CA ASP A 9 -32.70 10.07 39.76
C ASP A 9 -31.46 9.47 39.78
N MET A 10 -31.08 9.13 38.89
CA MET A 10 -29.92 8.72 38.80
C MET A 10 -28.96 9.23 38.14
N ALA A 11 -28.41 9.71 38.52
CA ALA A 11 -27.18 10.31 38.41
C ALA A 11 -26.15 9.46 37.76
N ALA A 12 -26.44 9.24 36.70
CA ALA A 12 -25.57 8.48 35.98
C ALA A 12 -24.41 9.15 35.37
N LEU A 13 -24.10 10.19 35.88
CA LEU A 13 -23.34 11.06 35.22
C LEU A 13 -21.95 10.95 35.27
N LEU A 14 -21.54 10.13 35.85
CA LEU A 14 -20.35 10.31 36.37
C LEU A 14 -19.21 9.71 35.73
N GLY A 15 -19.42 8.94 34.81
CA GLY A 15 -18.33 8.25 34.27
C GLY A 15 -17.50 8.96 33.29
N LEU A 16 -17.96 10.07 32.94
CA LEU A 16 -17.38 10.62 31.81
C LEU A 16 -16.11 11.30 32.00
N SER A 17 -15.94 11.78 33.14
CA SER A 17 -14.76 12.56 33.34
C SER A 17 -13.52 11.73 33.28
N ALA A 18 -13.64 10.52 33.56
CA ALA A 18 -12.47 9.70 33.55
C ALA A 18 -11.88 9.57 32.15
N CYS A 19 -12.73 9.61 31.19
CA CYS A 19 -12.24 9.49 29.86
C CYS A 19 -11.43 10.70 29.45
N ASP A 20 -11.84 11.82 29.95
CA ASP A 20 -11.14 13.01 29.60
C ASP A 20 -9.74 13.02 30.15
N ASP A 21 -9.61 12.60 31.36
CA ASP A 21 -8.32 12.55 31.94
C ASP A 21 -7.43 11.63 31.19
N PHE A 22 -8.02 10.59 30.73
CA PHE A 22 -7.26 9.67 30.02
C PHE A 22 -6.82 10.22 28.72
N ALA A 23 -7.69 10.84 28.06
CA ALA A 23 -7.35 11.46 26.83
C ALA A 23 -6.32 12.53 27.04
N GLY A 24 -6.48 13.24 28.10
CA GLY A 24 -5.53 14.26 28.41
C GLY A 24 -4.18 13.71 28.76
N GLY A 25 -4.21 12.47 29.11
CA GLY A 25 -2.98 11.90 29.50
C GLY A 25 -2.07 11.73 28.37
N ARG A 26 -1.69 12.29 27.70
CA ARG A 26 -0.76 12.35 26.86
C ARG A 26 -0.63 11.47 26.00
N PRO A 27 -0.75 11.85 24.99
CA PRO A 27 -0.39 11.11 23.90
C PRO A 27 0.99 10.67 24.09
N LEU A 28 1.12 9.48 24.21
CA LEU A 28 2.38 8.95 24.11
C LEU A 28 2.89 9.33 22.79
N PRO A 29 4.05 9.81 22.73
CA PRO A 29 4.67 9.97 21.45
C PRO A 29 4.57 8.65 20.80
N ALA A 30 3.94 8.63 19.69
CA ALA A 30 3.91 7.48 18.88
C ALA A 30 5.33 7.00 18.81
N PRO A 31 5.57 5.74 19.02
CA PRO A 31 6.89 5.24 18.85
C PRO A 31 7.33 5.71 17.50
N ALA A 32 8.47 6.26 17.47
CA ALA A 32 9.02 6.70 16.24
C ALA A 32 8.89 5.54 15.30
N GLY A 33 7.92 5.61 14.46
CA GLY A 33 7.79 4.66 13.42
C GLY A 33 9.08 4.70 12.62
N PRO A 34 9.30 3.70 11.82
CA PRO A 34 10.42 3.71 10.94
C PRO A 34 10.43 5.05 10.22
N PRO A 35 11.58 5.62 10.01
CA PRO A 35 11.66 6.92 9.40
C PRO A 35 10.83 6.91 8.14
N VAL A 36 9.99 7.90 8.03
CA VAL A 36 9.17 8.07 6.86
C VAL A 36 10.09 7.97 5.66
N PRO A 37 9.80 7.07 4.75
CA PRO A 37 10.65 6.94 3.60
C PRO A 37 10.75 8.27 2.89
N PRO A 38 11.92 8.59 2.40
CA PRO A 38 12.12 9.85 1.75
C PRO A 38 11.17 9.98 0.57
N SER A 39 10.69 11.13 0.49
CA SER A 39 9.93 11.69 -0.60
C SER A 39 9.25 10.73 -1.56
N PRO A 40 7.93 10.72 -1.56
CA PRO A 40 7.18 9.90 -2.51
C PRO A 40 7.40 10.34 -3.96
N ASP A 41 8.10 11.44 -4.16
CA ASP A 41 8.26 12.01 -5.47
C ASP A 41 9.46 11.48 -6.25
N LEU A 42 10.24 10.61 -5.65
CA LEU A 42 11.36 10.02 -6.38
C LEU A 42 10.84 9.11 -7.50
N PRO A 43 11.34 9.30 -8.73
CA PRO A 43 10.91 8.47 -9.84
C PRO A 43 11.20 7.00 -9.57
N MET A 44 10.28 6.14 -9.99
CA MET A 44 10.52 4.72 -9.99
C MET A 44 11.32 4.36 -11.22
N THR A 45 12.42 3.69 -11.00
CA THR A 45 13.23 3.14 -12.08
C THR A 45 13.13 1.62 -12.06
N THR A 46 13.49 0.99 -13.15
CA THR A 46 13.53 -0.48 -13.20
C THR A 46 14.46 -1.04 -12.12
N ALA A 47 15.61 -0.39 -11.92
CA ALA A 47 16.56 -0.81 -10.89
C ALA A 47 15.93 -0.75 -9.50
N LYS A 48 15.20 0.32 -9.21
CA LYS A 48 14.54 0.47 -7.91
C LYS A 48 13.41 -0.55 -7.74
N ALA A 49 12.67 -0.80 -8.80
CA ALA A 49 11.61 -1.80 -8.77
C ALA A 49 12.17 -3.19 -8.47
N LEU A 50 13.27 -3.56 -9.11
CA LEU A 50 13.93 -4.83 -8.89
C LEU A 50 14.50 -4.95 -7.47
N GLU A 51 14.99 -3.84 -6.92
CA GLU A 51 15.46 -3.81 -5.54
C GLU A 51 14.33 -4.07 -4.55
N ILE A 52 13.17 -3.46 -4.78
CA ILE A 52 12.03 -3.64 -3.90
C ILE A 52 11.58 -5.09 -3.85
N ILE A 53 11.58 -5.77 -5.00
CA ILE A 53 11.08 -7.15 -5.06
C ILE A 53 12.19 -8.19 -4.94
N ASP A 54 13.37 -7.77 -4.53
CA ASP A 54 14.50 -8.68 -4.41
C ASP A 54 14.15 -9.89 -3.53
N GLY A 55 14.59 -11.06 -3.94
CA GLY A 55 14.26 -12.30 -3.25
C GLY A 55 13.05 -13.03 -3.80
N LEU A 56 12.26 -12.40 -4.64
CA LEU A 56 11.16 -13.09 -5.33
C LEU A 56 11.66 -13.82 -6.57
N PRO A 57 10.89 -14.82 -7.06
CA PRO A 57 11.25 -15.57 -8.27
C PRO A 57 11.47 -14.69 -9.50
N LEU A 58 12.20 -15.20 -10.47
CA LEU A 58 12.52 -14.47 -11.70
C LEU A 58 11.31 -13.92 -12.44
N GLY A 59 10.22 -14.66 -12.48
CA GLY A 59 8.99 -14.18 -13.13
C GLY A 59 8.44 -12.92 -12.49
N CYS A 60 8.70 -12.70 -11.20
CA CYS A 60 8.30 -11.47 -10.53
C CYS A 60 9.19 -10.29 -10.93
N ARG A 61 10.44 -10.54 -11.27
CA ARG A 61 11.33 -9.50 -11.78
C ARG A 61 10.84 -8.99 -13.13
N GLU A 62 10.37 -9.88 -13.96
CA GLU A 62 9.78 -9.51 -15.24
C GLU A 62 8.54 -8.65 -15.04
N LEU A 63 7.68 -9.01 -14.10
CA LEU A 63 6.51 -8.24 -13.76
C LEU A 63 6.90 -6.82 -13.30
N ALA A 64 7.89 -6.70 -12.42
CA ALA A 64 8.35 -5.41 -11.94
C ALA A 64 8.89 -4.53 -13.07
N SER A 65 9.65 -5.12 -13.98
CA SER A 65 10.17 -4.41 -15.16
C SER A 65 9.04 -3.94 -16.07
N LEU A 66 8.05 -4.80 -16.30
CA LEU A 66 6.91 -4.46 -17.14
C LEU A 66 6.11 -3.31 -16.54
N LYS A 67 5.86 -3.35 -15.24
CA LYS A 67 5.13 -2.27 -14.56
C LYS A 67 5.88 -0.95 -14.63
N THR A 68 7.19 -0.97 -14.51
CA THR A 68 8.01 0.24 -14.66
C THR A 68 7.91 0.77 -16.08
N SER A 69 7.95 -0.11 -17.08
CA SER A 69 7.79 0.30 -18.49
C SER A 69 6.44 0.92 -18.75
N MET A 70 5.38 0.39 -18.11
CA MET A 70 4.04 0.97 -18.23
C MET A 70 3.99 2.37 -17.65
N LEU A 71 4.68 2.62 -16.56
CA LEU A 71 4.77 3.93 -15.96
C LEU A 71 5.47 4.91 -16.90
N MET A 72 6.57 4.49 -17.52
CA MET A 72 7.27 5.30 -18.51
C MET A 72 6.39 5.57 -19.72
N CYS A 73 5.56 4.62 -20.10
CA CYS A 73 4.62 4.79 -21.20
C CYS A 73 3.57 5.85 -20.88
N GLU A 74 3.07 5.88 -19.66
CA GLU A 74 2.13 6.92 -19.23
C GLU A 74 2.77 8.31 -19.35
N GLU A 75 4.02 8.44 -18.94
CA GLU A 75 4.75 9.69 -19.03
C GLU A 75 4.89 10.13 -20.49
N ARG A 76 5.21 9.22 -21.39
CA ARG A 76 5.32 9.52 -22.82
C ARG A 76 3.99 9.94 -23.44
N GLN A 77 2.88 9.52 -22.86
CA GLN A 77 1.56 9.92 -23.29
C GLN A 77 1.13 11.26 -22.71
N GLY A 78 2.00 11.93 -21.97
CA GLY A 78 1.69 13.22 -21.35
C GLY A 78 0.91 13.11 -20.06
N ARG A 79 0.76 11.91 -19.51
CA ARG A 79 0.12 11.72 -18.22
C ARG A 79 1.16 11.81 -17.10
N THR A 80 0.71 12.11 -15.90
CA THR A 80 1.57 12.12 -14.74
C THR A 80 1.55 10.73 -14.10
N PRO A 81 2.64 9.97 -14.17
CA PRO A 81 2.67 8.65 -13.59
C PRO A 81 2.71 8.72 -12.06
N ASP A 82 2.06 7.77 -11.42
CA ASP A 82 2.06 7.68 -9.97
C ASP A 82 3.17 6.75 -9.49
N HIS A 83 4.34 7.31 -9.31
CA HIS A 83 5.50 6.55 -8.86
C HIS A 83 5.32 6.01 -7.44
N ALA A 84 4.64 6.75 -6.58
CA ALA A 84 4.40 6.32 -5.21
C ALA A 84 3.46 5.12 -5.16
N ALA A 85 2.44 5.10 -6.00
CA ALA A 85 1.52 3.99 -6.09
C ALA A 85 2.24 2.71 -6.54
N LEU A 86 3.09 2.80 -7.55
CA LEU A 86 3.84 1.62 -8.00
C LEU A 86 4.78 1.12 -6.91
N ARG A 87 5.41 2.03 -6.18
CA ARG A 87 6.29 1.65 -5.07
C ARG A 87 5.53 0.87 -4.00
N THR A 88 4.35 1.34 -3.63
CA THR A 88 3.50 0.66 -2.66
C THR A 88 3.05 -0.70 -3.19
N GLU A 89 2.61 -0.74 -4.43
CA GLU A 89 2.17 -1.98 -5.06
C GLU A 89 3.27 -3.06 -5.05
N LEU A 90 4.49 -2.69 -5.40
CA LEU A 90 5.61 -3.64 -5.40
C LEU A 90 5.98 -4.12 -3.99
N ARG A 91 5.89 -3.24 -3.01
CA ARG A 91 6.10 -3.64 -1.60
C ARG A 91 5.04 -4.62 -1.14
N ASP A 92 3.79 -4.35 -1.47
CA ASP A 92 2.68 -5.22 -1.10
C ASP A 92 2.79 -6.57 -1.81
N LEU A 93 3.19 -6.55 -3.06
CA LEU A 93 3.44 -7.76 -3.83
C LEU A 93 4.52 -8.61 -3.15
N LYS A 94 5.63 -7.99 -2.79
CA LYS A 94 6.71 -8.70 -2.09
C LYS A 94 6.21 -9.27 -0.77
N TRP A 95 5.53 -8.48 0.01
CA TRP A 95 5.02 -8.90 1.30
C TRP A 95 4.10 -10.13 1.16
N THR A 96 3.23 -10.10 0.18
CA THR A 96 2.28 -11.17 -0.06
C THR A 96 2.96 -12.44 -0.56
N LEU A 97 3.88 -12.30 -1.51
CA LEU A 97 4.47 -13.45 -2.19
C LEU A 97 5.62 -14.11 -1.44
N GLN A 98 6.33 -13.35 -0.61
CA GLN A 98 7.47 -13.91 0.10
C GLN A 98 7.10 -15.03 1.08
N GLY A 99 5.84 -15.08 1.50
CA GLY A 99 5.36 -16.14 2.37
C GLY A 99 4.84 -17.37 1.65
N LEU A 100 4.85 -17.36 0.32
CA LEU A 100 4.32 -18.46 -0.48
C LEU A 100 5.43 -19.37 -0.97
N PRO A 101 5.09 -20.62 -1.31
CA PRO A 101 6.04 -21.48 -2.02
C PRO A 101 6.49 -20.83 -3.31
N VAL A 102 7.74 -21.05 -3.68
CA VAL A 102 8.35 -20.41 -4.86
C VAL A 102 7.53 -20.60 -6.13
N GLU A 103 7.01 -21.79 -6.34
CA GLU A 103 6.23 -22.08 -7.55
C GLU A 103 4.90 -21.33 -7.57
N GLU A 104 4.28 -21.17 -6.42
CA GLU A 104 3.04 -20.41 -6.33
C GLU A 104 3.29 -18.93 -6.56
N ALA A 105 4.35 -18.39 -5.97
CA ALA A 105 4.73 -16.99 -6.18
C ALA A 105 5.02 -16.74 -7.66
N ARG A 106 5.75 -17.68 -8.30
CA ARG A 106 6.06 -17.60 -9.73
C ARG A 106 4.79 -17.58 -10.56
N ALA A 107 3.87 -18.49 -10.26
CA ALA A 107 2.62 -18.60 -11.02
C ALA A 107 1.80 -17.31 -10.91
N ARG A 108 1.74 -16.70 -9.74
CA ARG A 108 1.01 -15.44 -9.56
C ARG A 108 1.64 -14.29 -10.35
N CYS A 109 2.95 -14.16 -10.30
CA CYS A 109 3.63 -13.12 -11.08
C CYS A 109 3.43 -13.33 -12.57
N SER A 110 3.53 -14.58 -13.04
CA SER A 110 3.33 -14.92 -14.44
C SER A 110 1.92 -14.59 -14.90
N ALA A 111 0.91 -14.92 -14.11
CA ALA A 111 -0.47 -14.64 -14.43
C ALA A 111 -0.73 -13.14 -14.59
N ILE A 112 -0.19 -12.33 -13.67
CA ILE A 112 -0.33 -10.87 -13.75
C ILE A 112 0.41 -10.33 -14.98
N THR A 113 1.60 -10.85 -15.26
CA THR A 113 2.38 -10.42 -16.42
C THR A 113 1.63 -10.72 -17.72
N ASP A 114 1.05 -11.91 -17.83
CA ASP A 114 0.29 -12.31 -19.01
C ASP A 114 -0.94 -11.43 -19.20
N GLU A 115 -1.63 -11.11 -18.11
CA GLU A 115 -2.77 -10.21 -18.16
C GLU A 115 -2.36 -8.81 -18.65
N LEU A 116 -1.28 -8.27 -18.12
CA LEU A 116 -0.80 -6.95 -18.52
C LEU A 116 -0.36 -6.92 -19.98
N ARG A 117 0.21 -8.01 -20.47
CA ARG A 117 0.65 -8.11 -21.88
C ARG A 117 -0.50 -8.16 -22.87
N GLN A 118 -1.70 -8.46 -22.42
CA GLN A 118 -2.87 -8.42 -23.27
C GLN A 118 -3.33 -7.00 -23.56
N THR A 119 -2.88 -6.04 -22.78
CA THR A 119 -3.21 -4.63 -22.99
C THR A 119 -2.41 -4.09 -24.17
N PRO A 120 -3.06 -3.54 -25.20
CA PRO A 120 -2.33 -3.01 -26.35
C PRO A 120 -1.40 -1.89 -25.94
N LYS A 121 -0.18 -1.93 -26.45
CA LYS A 121 0.81 -0.91 -26.17
C LYS A 121 0.69 0.19 -27.24
N PRO A 122 0.55 1.46 -26.84
CA PRO A 122 0.54 2.56 -27.79
C PRO A 122 1.84 2.63 -28.58
N GLN A 123 1.76 3.10 -29.82
CA GLN A 123 2.92 3.17 -30.70
C GLN A 123 4.10 3.93 -30.09
N VAL A 124 3.81 5.01 -29.37
CA VAL A 124 4.84 5.83 -28.70
C VAL A 124 5.64 5.05 -27.66
N CYS A 125 5.16 3.89 -27.26
CA CYS A 125 5.77 3.06 -26.24
C CYS A 125 6.37 1.76 -26.78
N TRP A 126 6.37 1.54 -28.08
CA TRP A 126 6.79 0.24 -28.65
C TRP A 126 8.24 -0.14 -28.35
N ASP A 127 9.09 0.85 -28.09
CA ASP A 127 10.47 0.60 -27.73
C ASP A 127 10.70 0.32 -26.24
N LEU A 128 9.65 0.43 -25.44
CA LEU A 128 9.73 0.10 -24.02
C LEU A 128 9.40 -1.37 -23.82
N ASN A 129 10.26 -2.09 -23.13
CA ASN A 129 10.05 -3.51 -22.82
C ASN A 129 9.33 -3.70 -21.49
#